data_76fc6c3fcad73dced92a2ae7b07550e6
#
_entry.id   76fc6c3fcad73dced92a2ae7b07550e6
#
_cell.length_a   1.000
_cell.length_b   1.000
_cell.length_c   1.000
_cell.angle_alpha   90.00
_cell.angle_beta   90.00
_cell.angle_gamma   90.00
#
_symmetry.space_group_name_H-M   'P 1'
#
loop_
_entity.id
_entity.type
_entity.pdbx_description
1 polymer ?
#
loop_
_entity_poly.entity_id
_entity_poly.type
_entity_poly.pdbx_seq_one_letter_code
_entity_poly.pdbx_strand_id
1 'polypeptide(L)'
;MGTTNNTIDGSDQVAQLARSLAAVGELIKKIRPDQWSAPTPCPDWTVRRLVEHLVGMNRVFTALLADEPPPRRNADHTDDDPVGAYRDSAATLQAAFERPGVLERTYRGPLGAATGAERLQIRLYDLLAHGWDLALATGQPVELPDDVAERSLEFVRRQLTEDARPGRFGPAQLVADDAPAIERLVAFLGRPVDG
;
A
#
# COMPACT_ATOMS: atom_id res chain seq x y z
N MET A 1 -31.56 1.41 -19.33
CA MET A 1 -30.94 1.30 -18.03
C MET A 1 -29.45 1.58 -18.24
N GLY A 2 -29.03 2.82 -17.92
CA GLY A 2 -27.66 3.27 -18.17
C GLY A 2 -26.77 2.76 -17.06
N THR A 3 -25.79 1.93 -17.39
CA THR A 3 -24.62 1.66 -16.55
C THR A 3 -23.83 2.97 -16.49
N THR A 4 -23.97 3.70 -15.39
CA THR A 4 -23.06 4.78 -15.03
C THR A 4 -21.67 4.15 -14.83
N ASN A 5 -20.83 4.23 -15.85
CA ASN A 5 -19.40 4.00 -15.71
C ASN A 5 -18.89 5.11 -14.76
N ASN A 6 -18.77 4.78 -13.47
CA ASN A 6 -18.17 5.66 -12.47
C ASN A 6 -16.65 5.66 -12.69
N THR A 7 -16.20 6.30 -13.77
CA THR A 7 -14.78 6.57 -13.99
C THR A 7 -14.39 7.60 -12.94
N ILE A 8 -13.71 7.14 -11.89
CA ILE A 8 -13.18 8.00 -10.83
C ILE A 8 -12.24 8.99 -11.50
N ASP A 9 -12.47 10.29 -11.28
CA ASP A 9 -11.59 11.35 -11.76
C ASP A 9 -10.17 11.11 -11.23
N GLY A 10 -9.17 11.33 -12.07
CA GLY A 10 -7.77 11.16 -11.69
C GLY A 10 -7.36 11.96 -10.46
N SER A 11 -7.97 13.14 -10.25
CA SER A 11 -7.77 13.95 -9.05
C SER A 11 -8.23 13.25 -7.76
N ASP A 12 -9.33 12.50 -7.81
CA ASP A 12 -9.84 11.72 -6.68
C ASP A 12 -8.91 10.56 -6.33
N GLN A 13 -8.32 9.88 -7.33
CA GLN A 13 -7.36 8.80 -7.10
C GLN A 13 -6.09 9.30 -6.42
N VAL A 14 -5.57 10.45 -6.83
CA VAL A 14 -4.38 11.07 -6.22
C VAL A 14 -4.69 11.56 -4.81
N ALA A 15 -5.90 12.08 -4.54
CA ALA A 15 -6.34 12.44 -3.19
C ALA A 15 -6.46 11.21 -2.28
N GLN A 16 -6.88 10.05 -2.80
CA GLN A 16 -6.89 8.78 -2.05
C GLN A 16 -5.48 8.37 -1.63
N LEU A 17 -4.49 8.54 -2.51
CA LEU A 17 -3.08 8.28 -2.18
C LEU A 17 -2.61 9.18 -1.03
N ALA A 18 -2.89 10.49 -1.10
CA ALA A 18 -2.52 11.43 -0.04
C ALA A 18 -3.10 11.02 1.33
N ARG A 19 -4.40 10.65 1.38
CA ARG A 19 -5.05 10.19 2.63
C ARG A 19 -4.43 8.91 3.17
N SER A 20 -4.14 7.95 2.29
CA SER A 20 -3.54 6.68 2.69
C SER A 20 -2.11 6.85 3.19
N LEU A 21 -1.30 7.66 2.51
CA LEU A 21 0.06 8.00 2.94
C LEU A 21 0.06 8.69 4.30
N ALA A 22 -0.87 9.65 4.51
CA ALA A 22 -1.00 10.36 5.78
C ALA A 22 -1.41 9.41 6.93
N ALA A 23 -2.40 8.55 6.71
CA ALA A 23 -2.86 7.58 7.73
C ALA A 23 -1.75 6.62 8.16
N VAL A 24 -1.01 6.05 7.21
CA VAL A 24 0.15 5.19 7.50
C VAL A 24 1.28 5.99 8.18
N GLY A 25 1.50 7.24 7.78
CA GLY A 25 2.48 8.13 8.41
C GLY A 25 2.17 8.37 9.89
N GLU A 26 0.90 8.55 10.25
CA GLU A 26 0.50 8.71 11.66
C GLU A 26 0.71 7.42 12.48
N LEU A 27 0.51 6.24 11.89
CA LEU A 27 0.87 4.98 12.55
C LEU A 27 2.38 4.88 12.80
N ILE A 28 3.20 5.17 11.80
CA ILE A 28 4.68 5.12 11.91
C ILE A 28 5.19 6.10 12.96
N LYS A 29 4.67 7.31 12.99
CA LYS A 29 5.03 8.36 13.95
C LYS A 29 4.77 7.97 15.41
N LYS A 30 3.75 7.14 15.67
CA LYS A 30 3.35 6.68 17.00
C LYS A 30 4.06 5.41 17.45
N ILE A 31 4.97 4.82 16.64
CA ILE A 31 5.76 3.63 17.03
C ILE A 31 6.70 4.00 18.17
N ARG A 32 6.60 3.28 19.29
CA ARG A 32 7.49 3.48 20.43
C ARG A 32 8.86 2.81 20.18
N PRO A 33 9.94 3.28 20.85
CA PRO A 33 11.30 2.74 20.67
C PRO A 33 11.41 1.22 20.87
N ASP A 34 10.64 0.68 21.81
CA ASP A 34 10.62 -0.76 22.15
C ASP A 34 9.86 -1.62 21.11
N GLN A 35 9.08 -1.02 20.24
CA GLN A 35 8.25 -1.73 19.26
C GLN A 35 8.94 -1.96 17.91
N TRP A 36 10.05 -1.30 17.60
CA TRP A 36 10.71 -1.42 16.29
C TRP A 36 11.19 -2.85 15.95
N SER A 37 11.49 -3.65 16.97
CA SER A 37 11.88 -5.06 16.81
C SER A 37 10.72 -6.04 16.96
N ALA A 38 9.51 -5.58 17.23
CA ALA A 38 8.33 -6.43 17.38
C ALA A 38 8.01 -7.17 16.05
N PRO A 39 7.53 -8.43 16.13
CA PRO A 39 7.06 -9.16 14.96
C PRO A 39 5.81 -8.53 14.38
N THR A 40 5.57 -8.77 13.08
CA THR A 40 4.38 -8.31 12.37
C THR A 40 3.58 -9.49 11.81
N PRO A 41 2.34 -9.30 11.33
CA PRO A 41 1.59 -10.32 10.58
C PRO A 41 2.29 -10.77 9.29
N CYS A 42 3.25 -10.01 8.76
CA CYS A 42 4.10 -10.45 7.65
C CYS A 42 5.18 -11.40 8.18
N PRO A 43 5.22 -12.67 7.75
CA PRO A 43 6.23 -13.63 8.20
C PRO A 43 7.65 -13.08 8.04
N ASP A 44 8.49 -13.28 9.06
CA ASP A 44 9.91 -12.87 9.09
C ASP A 44 10.17 -11.35 9.04
N TRP A 45 9.13 -10.53 9.18
CA TRP A 45 9.28 -9.07 9.22
C TRP A 45 9.04 -8.49 10.62
N THR A 46 9.99 -7.67 11.06
CA THR A 46 9.78 -6.77 12.20
C THR A 46 9.08 -5.49 11.76
N VAL A 47 8.59 -4.72 12.73
CA VAL A 47 8.03 -3.38 12.49
C VAL A 47 9.01 -2.50 11.71
N ARG A 48 10.32 -2.50 12.07
CA ARG A 48 11.36 -1.78 11.31
C ARG A 48 11.41 -2.23 9.86
N ARG A 49 11.46 -3.54 9.62
CA ARG A 49 11.53 -4.09 8.27
C ARG A 49 10.31 -3.73 7.42
N LEU A 50 9.14 -3.68 8.05
CA LEU A 50 7.91 -3.28 7.38
C LEU A 50 7.93 -1.80 6.98
N VAL A 51 8.42 -0.91 7.86
CA VAL A 51 8.59 0.51 7.54
C VAL A 51 9.65 0.72 6.45
N GLU A 52 10.77 0.00 6.49
CA GLU A 52 11.78 -0.01 5.41
C GLU A 52 11.17 -0.42 4.06
N HIS A 53 10.31 -1.44 4.05
CA HIS A 53 9.58 -1.85 2.86
C HIS A 53 8.69 -0.72 2.32
N LEU A 54 7.91 -0.07 3.18
CA LEU A 54 7.03 1.03 2.79
C LEU A 54 7.79 2.19 2.16
N VAL A 55 8.93 2.59 2.76
CA VAL A 55 9.84 3.61 2.22
C VAL A 55 10.44 3.16 0.89
N GLY A 56 10.93 1.94 0.83
CA GLY A 56 11.51 1.35 -0.39
C GLY A 56 10.51 1.33 -1.54
N MET A 57 9.26 0.93 -1.29
CA MET A 57 8.22 0.91 -2.30
C MET A 57 7.83 2.31 -2.77
N ASN A 58 7.76 3.30 -1.89
CA ASN A 58 7.55 4.69 -2.30
C ASN A 58 8.62 5.11 -3.32
N ARG A 59 9.90 4.83 -3.03
CA ARG A 59 11.03 5.15 -3.92
C ARG A 59 10.99 4.36 -5.23
N VAL A 60 10.61 3.07 -5.19
CA VAL A 60 10.47 2.23 -6.39
C VAL A 60 9.40 2.78 -7.32
N PHE A 61 8.23 3.14 -6.79
CA PHE A 61 7.15 3.71 -7.62
C PHE A 61 7.53 5.10 -8.16
N THR A 62 8.19 5.93 -7.36
CA THR A 62 8.70 7.24 -7.82
C THR A 62 9.66 7.08 -9.00
N ALA A 63 10.65 6.19 -8.88
CA ALA A 63 11.61 5.90 -9.95
C ALA A 63 10.92 5.34 -11.20
N LEU A 64 9.95 4.41 -11.02
CA LEU A 64 9.16 3.86 -12.13
C LEU A 64 8.43 4.97 -12.91
N LEU A 65 7.80 5.91 -12.21
CA LEU A 65 7.07 7.02 -12.83
C LEU A 65 8.00 8.05 -13.50
N ALA A 66 9.28 8.07 -13.13
CA ALA A 66 10.31 8.90 -13.73
C ALA A 66 11.08 8.20 -14.87
N ASP A 67 10.80 6.93 -15.19
CA ASP A 67 11.61 6.04 -16.04
C ASP A 67 13.06 5.91 -15.56
N GLU A 68 13.27 5.97 -14.26
CA GLU A 68 14.57 5.80 -13.62
C GLU A 68 14.78 4.35 -13.12
N PRO A 69 16.03 3.91 -13.00
CA PRO A 69 16.33 2.62 -12.40
C PRO A 69 15.81 2.56 -10.94
N PRO A 70 15.19 1.43 -10.53
CA PRO A 70 14.72 1.28 -9.16
C PRO A 70 15.89 1.32 -8.18
N PRO A 71 15.68 1.81 -6.94
CA PRO A 71 16.69 1.76 -5.91
C PRO A 71 17.11 0.32 -5.61
N ARG A 72 18.30 0.12 -5.02
CA ARG A 72 18.81 -1.22 -4.66
C ARG A 72 17.86 -1.89 -3.67
N ARG A 73 17.44 -3.12 -3.95
CA ARG A 73 16.47 -3.89 -3.14
C ARG A 73 16.86 -4.08 -1.68
N ASN A 74 18.17 -4.16 -1.39
CA ASN A 74 18.70 -4.44 -0.05
C ASN A 74 19.36 -3.20 0.58
N ALA A 75 19.10 -2.00 0.07
CA ALA A 75 19.55 -0.80 0.73
C ALA A 75 18.71 -0.58 2.00
N ASP A 76 19.37 -0.21 3.08
CA ASP A 76 18.68 0.42 4.20
C ASP A 76 18.10 1.75 3.67
N HIS A 77 16.79 1.85 3.68
CA HIS A 77 16.07 3.01 3.15
C HIS A 77 15.71 4.01 4.24
N THR A 78 16.00 3.70 5.49
CA THR A 78 15.52 4.44 6.65
C THR A 78 16.64 5.05 7.49
N ASP A 79 17.87 4.58 7.34
CA ASP A 79 18.99 4.97 8.17
C ASP A 79 18.59 5.00 9.68
N ASP A 80 18.96 6.07 10.39
CA ASP A 80 18.61 6.26 11.81
C ASP A 80 17.27 7.01 12.02
N ASP A 81 16.62 7.53 10.95
CA ASP A 81 15.32 8.22 11.00
C ASP A 81 14.27 7.61 10.09
N PRO A 82 13.66 6.48 10.48
CA PRO A 82 12.62 5.84 9.68
C PRO A 82 11.35 6.70 9.52
N VAL A 83 11.03 7.56 10.48
CA VAL A 83 9.87 8.46 10.42
C VAL A 83 10.09 9.52 9.35
N GLY A 84 11.24 10.19 9.37
CA GLY A 84 11.61 11.20 8.36
C GLY A 84 11.74 10.56 6.97
N ALA A 85 12.40 9.40 6.87
CA ALA A 85 12.53 8.69 5.60
C ALA A 85 11.17 8.34 4.98
N TYR A 86 10.21 7.89 5.80
CA TYR A 86 8.85 7.63 5.32
C TYR A 86 8.17 8.92 4.83
N ARG A 87 8.19 9.99 5.65
CA ARG A 87 7.59 11.28 5.30
C ARG A 87 8.13 11.81 3.97
N ASP A 88 9.44 11.81 3.79
CA ASP A 88 10.10 12.38 2.61
C ASP A 88 9.84 11.54 1.36
N SER A 89 9.87 10.21 1.48
CA SER A 89 9.52 9.31 0.39
C SER A 89 8.04 9.39 0.00
N ALA A 90 7.14 9.55 0.98
CA ALA A 90 5.71 9.71 0.74
C ALA A 90 5.41 11.02 -0.01
N ALA A 91 6.02 12.14 0.40
CA ALA A 91 5.89 13.43 -0.28
C ALA A 91 6.40 13.37 -1.73
N THR A 92 7.54 12.72 -1.96
CA THR A 92 8.10 12.54 -3.30
C THR A 92 7.20 11.68 -4.19
N LEU A 93 6.65 10.60 -3.65
CA LEU A 93 5.71 9.74 -4.37
C LEU A 93 4.42 10.48 -4.73
N GLN A 94 3.85 11.22 -3.77
CA GLN A 94 2.65 12.03 -3.98
C GLN A 94 2.87 13.02 -5.14
N ALA A 95 3.95 13.79 -5.10
CA ALA A 95 4.32 14.74 -6.15
C ALA A 95 4.52 14.06 -7.51
N ALA A 96 5.04 12.82 -7.53
CA ALA A 96 5.20 12.07 -8.77
C ALA A 96 3.86 11.70 -9.42
N PHE A 97 2.84 11.35 -8.63
CA PHE A 97 1.50 11.05 -9.13
C PHE A 97 0.67 12.30 -9.48
N GLU A 98 1.00 13.46 -8.94
CA GLU A 98 0.35 14.73 -9.26
C GLU A 98 0.79 15.33 -10.62
N ARG A 99 1.84 14.79 -11.24
CA ARG A 99 2.29 15.27 -12.55
C ARG A 99 1.24 15.02 -13.63
N PRO A 100 0.97 16.00 -14.51
CA PRO A 100 0.00 15.84 -15.61
C PRO A 100 0.33 14.63 -16.50
N GLY A 101 -0.68 13.85 -16.86
CA GLY A 101 -0.57 12.71 -17.77
C GLY A 101 0.03 11.45 -17.16
N VAL A 102 0.41 11.46 -15.89
CA VAL A 102 1.02 10.30 -15.21
C VAL A 102 0.05 9.13 -15.12
N LEU A 103 -1.22 9.38 -14.82
CA LEU A 103 -2.20 8.31 -14.61
C LEU A 103 -2.55 7.57 -15.92
N GLU A 104 -2.56 8.26 -17.03
CA GLU A 104 -2.90 7.73 -18.36
C GLU A 104 -1.72 7.00 -19.02
N ARG A 105 -0.51 7.39 -18.68
CA ARG A 105 0.71 6.82 -19.26
C ARG A 105 0.91 5.37 -18.81
N THR A 106 1.38 4.53 -19.75
CA THR A 106 1.76 3.13 -19.46
C THR A 106 3.22 3.05 -19.05
N TYR A 107 3.48 2.35 -17.95
CA TYR A 107 4.80 2.08 -17.38
C TYR A 107 5.10 0.59 -17.40
N ARG A 108 6.33 0.22 -17.79
CA ARG A 108 6.82 -1.17 -17.76
C ARG A 108 7.60 -1.41 -16.48
N GLY A 109 7.27 -2.49 -15.77
CA GLY A 109 7.93 -2.87 -14.52
C GLY A 109 7.95 -4.39 -14.35
N PRO A 110 8.43 -4.89 -13.20
CA PRO A 110 8.51 -6.33 -12.91
C PRO A 110 7.15 -7.05 -12.97
N LEU A 111 6.05 -6.31 -12.80
CA LEU A 111 4.67 -6.82 -12.88
C LEU A 111 4.05 -6.64 -14.28
N GLY A 112 4.86 -6.46 -15.31
CA GLY A 112 4.37 -6.20 -16.67
C GLY A 112 4.13 -4.72 -16.95
N ALA A 113 3.37 -4.44 -18.03
CA ALA A 113 2.95 -3.10 -18.43
C ALA A 113 1.62 -2.76 -17.73
N ALA A 114 1.51 -1.57 -17.16
CA ALA A 114 0.29 -1.06 -16.54
C ALA A 114 0.26 0.47 -16.60
N THR A 115 -0.93 1.05 -16.61
CA THR A 115 -1.13 2.51 -16.55
C THR A 115 -0.70 3.07 -15.20
N GLY A 116 -0.44 4.37 -15.13
CA GLY A 116 -0.16 5.05 -13.86
C GLY A 116 -1.31 4.90 -12.87
N ALA A 117 -2.57 4.94 -13.33
CA ALA A 117 -3.75 4.70 -12.50
C ALA A 117 -3.74 3.29 -11.89
N GLU A 118 -3.41 2.25 -12.66
CA GLU A 118 -3.26 0.88 -12.13
C GLU A 118 -2.07 0.77 -11.17
N ARG A 119 -0.95 1.45 -11.44
CA ARG A 119 0.20 1.53 -10.52
C ARG A 119 -0.17 2.19 -9.20
N LEU A 120 -0.99 3.24 -9.24
CA LEU A 120 -1.52 3.90 -8.06
C LEU A 120 -2.40 2.93 -7.24
N GLN A 121 -3.30 2.19 -7.86
CA GLN A 121 -4.12 1.19 -7.17
C GLN A 121 -3.27 0.07 -6.54
N ILE A 122 -2.22 -0.40 -7.21
CA ILE A 122 -1.27 -1.36 -6.65
C ILE A 122 -0.61 -0.77 -5.39
N ARG A 123 -0.20 0.49 -5.42
CA ARG A 123 0.41 1.13 -4.26
C ARG A 123 -0.58 1.35 -3.12
N LEU A 124 -1.85 1.66 -3.42
CA LEU A 124 -2.90 1.85 -2.41
C LEU A 124 -3.15 0.58 -1.60
N TYR A 125 -3.42 -0.56 -2.25
CA TYR A 125 -3.67 -1.78 -1.47
C TYR A 125 -2.44 -2.24 -0.68
N ASP A 126 -1.24 -2.02 -1.18
CA ASP A 126 0.00 -2.32 -0.47
C ASP A 126 0.16 -1.42 0.79
N LEU A 127 -0.09 -0.10 0.66
CA LEU A 127 -0.10 0.83 1.79
C LEU A 127 -1.12 0.45 2.86
N LEU A 128 -2.34 0.13 2.44
CA LEU A 128 -3.43 -0.21 3.37
C LEU A 128 -3.16 -1.53 4.08
N ALA A 129 -2.73 -2.56 3.35
CA ALA A 129 -2.43 -3.85 3.95
C ALA A 129 -1.29 -3.75 4.98
N HIS A 130 -0.22 -3.05 4.64
CA HIS A 130 0.91 -2.86 5.55
C HIS A 130 0.64 -1.85 6.66
N GLY A 131 -0.24 -0.87 6.44
CA GLY A 131 -0.76 -0.01 7.50
C GLY A 131 -1.55 -0.82 8.55
N TRP A 132 -2.39 -1.76 8.11
CA TRP A 132 -3.08 -2.70 8.99
C TRP A 132 -2.10 -3.60 9.75
N ASP A 133 -1.10 -4.18 9.06
CA ASP A 133 -0.04 -4.97 9.68
C ASP A 133 0.70 -4.18 10.78
N LEU A 134 1.00 -2.88 10.55
CA LEU A 134 1.63 -1.99 11.53
C LEU A 134 0.72 -1.71 12.73
N ALA A 135 -0.55 -1.41 12.49
CA ALA A 135 -1.51 -1.13 13.57
C ALA A 135 -1.60 -2.32 14.53
N LEU A 136 -1.73 -3.54 14.01
CA LEU A 136 -1.77 -4.75 14.84
C LEU A 136 -0.44 -4.97 15.60
N ALA A 137 0.70 -4.90 14.90
CA ALA A 137 2.01 -5.14 15.50
C ALA A 137 2.36 -4.15 16.62
N THR A 138 1.78 -2.95 16.59
CA THR A 138 2.04 -1.87 17.56
C THR A 138 0.89 -1.64 18.54
N GLY A 139 -0.21 -2.39 18.42
CA GLY A 139 -1.39 -2.25 19.27
C GLY A 139 -2.09 -0.90 19.10
N GLN A 140 -2.02 -0.31 17.92
CA GLN A 140 -2.70 0.94 17.57
C GLN A 140 -4.07 0.67 16.94
N PRO A 141 -5.03 1.60 17.06
CA PRO A 141 -6.30 1.50 16.34
C PRO A 141 -6.05 1.51 14.81
N VAL A 142 -6.85 0.73 14.08
CA VAL A 142 -6.81 0.70 12.61
C VAL A 142 -7.60 1.88 12.07
N GLU A 143 -6.98 3.04 11.96
CA GLU A 143 -7.56 4.27 11.42
C GLU A 143 -7.14 4.50 9.97
N LEU A 144 -7.53 3.57 9.09
CA LEU A 144 -7.24 3.61 7.65
C LEU A 144 -8.50 3.99 6.85
N PRO A 145 -8.38 4.65 5.68
CA PRO A 145 -9.53 5.10 4.90
C PRO A 145 -10.31 3.93 4.29
N ASP A 146 -11.46 3.60 4.87
CA ASP A 146 -12.26 2.44 4.53
C ASP A 146 -12.85 2.50 3.11
N ASP A 147 -13.21 3.68 2.63
CA ASP A 147 -13.65 3.90 1.24
C ASP A 147 -12.54 3.61 0.20
N VAL A 148 -11.27 3.85 0.57
CA VAL A 148 -10.12 3.49 -0.27
C VAL A 148 -9.87 1.98 -0.20
N ALA A 149 -10.08 1.37 0.97
CA ALA A 149 -9.96 -0.07 1.14
C ALA A 149 -11.01 -0.83 0.30
N GLU A 150 -12.26 -0.34 0.25
CA GLU A 150 -13.31 -0.94 -0.60
C GLU A 150 -12.90 -0.96 -2.08
N ARG A 151 -12.45 0.18 -2.61
CA ARG A 151 -12.00 0.29 -4.00
C ARG A 151 -10.77 -0.55 -4.29
N SER A 152 -9.83 -0.61 -3.34
CA SER A 152 -8.66 -1.47 -3.42
C SER A 152 -9.03 -2.95 -3.45
N LEU A 153 -10.02 -3.36 -2.66
CA LEU A 153 -10.57 -4.72 -2.68
C LEU A 153 -11.21 -5.06 -4.04
N GLU A 154 -12.01 -4.16 -4.58
CA GLU A 154 -12.59 -4.33 -5.93
C GLU A 154 -11.50 -4.46 -7.00
N PHE A 155 -10.46 -3.62 -6.93
CA PHE A 155 -9.33 -3.67 -7.87
C PHE A 155 -8.57 -4.99 -7.75
N VAL A 156 -8.16 -5.38 -6.54
CA VAL A 156 -7.33 -6.57 -6.35
C VAL A 156 -8.08 -7.87 -6.67
N ARG A 157 -9.39 -7.94 -6.45
CA ARG A 157 -10.23 -9.07 -6.85
C ARG A 157 -10.23 -9.29 -8.37
N ARG A 158 -10.12 -8.23 -9.17
CA ARG A 158 -10.01 -8.34 -10.63
C ARG A 158 -8.61 -8.72 -11.11
N GLN A 159 -7.57 -8.34 -10.37
CA GLN A 159 -6.17 -8.47 -10.79
C GLN A 159 -5.47 -9.71 -10.22
N LEU A 160 -5.83 -10.12 -9.01
CA LEU A 160 -5.15 -11.21 -8.30
C LEU A 160 -5.91 -12.51 -8.50
N THR A 161 -5.47 -13.28 -9.50
CA THR A 161 -5.94 -14.66 -9.71
C THR A 161 -5.24 -15.62 -8.74
N GLU A 162 -5.79 -16.82 -8.56
CA GLU A 162 -5.18 -17.84 -7.70
C GLU A 162 -3.75 -18.19 -8.14
N ASP A 163 -3.49 -18.23 -9.46
CA ASP A 163 -2.16 -18.51 -10.01
C ASP A 163 -1.14 -17.37 -9.77
N ALA A 164 -1.60 -16.16 -9.47
CA ALA A 164 -0.75 -15.01 -9.18
C ALA A 164 -0.41 -14.84 -7.69
N ARG A 165 -0.99 -15.66 -6.81
CA ARG A 165 -0.77 -15.59 -5.35
C ARG A 165 0.57 -16.15 -4.88
N PRO A 166 1.08 -17.31 -5.40
CA PRO A 166 2.25 -17.96 -4.84
C PRO A 166 3.48 -17.05 -4.75
N GLY A 167 4.11 -17.04 -3.58
CA GLY A 167 5.29 -16.20 -3.29
C GLY A 167 5.01 -14.71 -3.06
N ARG A 168 3.74 -14.28 -3.07
CA ARG A 168 3.33 -12.88 -2.87
C ARG A 168 2.23 -12.73 -1.84
N PHE A 169 1.21 -13.58 -1.89
CA PHE A 169 0.04 -13.53 -1.00
C PHE A 169 -0.31 -14.95 -0.54
N GLY A 170 -0.79 -15.04 0.70
CA GLY A 170 -1.41 -16.26 1.21
C GLY A 170 -2.76 -16.55 0.54
N PRO A 171 -3.37 -17.72 0.82
CA PRO A 171 -4.74 -18.00 0.43
C PRO A 171 -5.68 -16.98 1.08
N ALA A 172 -6.73 -16.60 0.36
CA ALA A 172 -7.75 -15.70 0.93
C ALA A 172 -8.37 -16.32 2.19
N GLN A 173 -8.55 -15.51 3.21
CA GLN A 173 -9.15 -15.88 4.49
C GLN A 173 -10.64 -15.56 4.50
N LEU A 174 -11.40 -16.31 5.30
CA LEU A 174 -12.81 -16.02 5.52
C LEU A 174 -12.96 -14.83 6.48
N VAL A 175 -13.89 -13.95 6.16
CA VAL A 175 -14.28 -12.80 6.97
C VAL A 175 -15.76 -12.51 6.71
N ALA A 176 -16.46 -11.90 7.66
CA ALA A 176 -17.86 -11.56 7.49
C ALA A 176 -18.06 -10.57 6.32
N ASP A 177 -19.13 -10.73 5.55
CA ASP A 177 -19.42 -9.87 4.40
C ASP A 177 -19.67 -8.40 4.78
N ASP A 178 -20.15 -8.16 6.00
CA ASP A 178 -20.42 -6.86 6.60
C ASP A 178 -19.24 -6.31 7.42
N ALA A 179 -18.10 -7.00 7.48
CA ALA A 179 -16.90 -6.50 8.13
C ALA A 179 -16.39 -5.22 7.43
N PRO A 180 -15.63 -4.36 8.15
CA PRO A 180 -14.97 -3.20 7.57
C PRO A 180 -14.21 -3.53 6.28
N ALA A 181 -14.22 -2.61 5.31
CA ALA A 181 -13.60 -2.89 4.00
C ALA A 181 -12.10 -3.20 4.12
N ILE A 182 -11.42 -2.58 5.10
CA ILE A 182 -10.01 -2.87 5.36
C ILE A 182 -9.79 -4.32 5.80
N GLU A 183 -10.65 -4.88 6.64
CA GLU A 183 -10.57 -6.27 7.09
C GLU A 183 -10.84 -7.23 5.91
N ARG A 184 -11.85 -6.94 5.11
CA ARG A 184 -12.15 -7.71 3.89
C ARG A 184 -11.00 -7.67 2.88
N LEU A 185 -10.33 -6.51 2.73
CA LEU A 185 -9.15 -6.35 1.88
C LEU A 185 -7.99 -7.23 2.37
N VAL A 186 -7.62 -7.12 3.64
CA VAL A 186 -6.46 -7.85 4.18
C VAL A 186 -6.72 -9.35 4.25
N ALA A 187 -7.96 -9.78 4.56
CA ALA A 187 -8.37 -11.17 4.49
C ALA A 187 -8.25 -11.74 3.07
N PHE A 188 -8.69 -10.97 2.06
CA PHE A 188 -8.51 -11.35 0.66
C PHE A 188 -7.03 -11.45 0.28
N LEU A 189 -6.15 -10.63 0.87
CA LEU A 189 -4.70 -10.68 0.68
C LEU A 189 -4.00 -11.74 1.55
N GLY A 190 -4.76 -12.57 2.28
CA GLY A 190 -4.25 -13.74 3.00
C GLY A 190 -3.88 -13.49 4.46
N ARG A 191 -4.24 -12.33 5.06
CA ARG A 191 -4.05 -12.08 6.48
C ARG A 191 -5.18 -12.71 7.28
N PRO A 192 -4.89 -13.43 8.39
CA PRO A 192 -5.94 -13.83 9.33
C PRO A 192 -6.53 -12.58 9.98
N VAL A 193 -7.84 -12.48 9.98
CA VAL A 193 -8.59 -11.45 10.70
C VAL A 193 -9.33 -12.18 11.81
N ASP A 194 -8.93 -11.91 13.05
CA ASP A 194 -9.63 -12.44 14.22
C ASP A 194 -10.97 -11.71 14.33
N GLY A 195 -12.08 -12.46 14.24
CA GLY A 195 -13.44 -11.96 14.39
C GLY A 195 -13.83 -11.73 15.84
#